data_e36d41ce7d48b41bba084b99ba962828
#
_entry.id   e36d41ce7d48b41bba084b99ba962828
#
_cell.length_a   1.000
_cell.length_b   1.000
_cell.length_c   1.000
_cell.angle_alpha   90.00
_cell.angle_beta   90.00
_cell.angle_gamma   90.00
#
_symmetry.space_group_name_H-M   'P 1'
#
loop_
_entity.id
_entity.type
_entity.pdbx_description
1 polymer ?
#
loop_
_entity_poly.entity_id
_entity_poly.type
_entity_poly.pdbx_seq_one_letter_code
_entity_poly.pdbx_strand_id
1 'polypeptide(L)'
;MARSKAAADRLESLGATPHPGSLDDLDSLRSGAAAADGVLHMAYGGDYADPDDLIRRDCGAIEALGQALAGSGKPPVSTSGTLVTRAGRVSTEQEAPDPDSVAAFRIAGEQTCLSFAECGVRAGVVRLAPTVHGPGDYGFIPALVAAARRSGVSAYIGEGANRWPAVHRADAAVLFRLALEKAPAGSVLHDVGESAVTIRSVAEQIAHMLDIPTASLTLDQAAAHLGNPFLARFFSLDVPVSSDHTRALLGWKPHHATLLDDLRTGDYFTPEASIRADRVWLPHGAHEHS
;
A
#
# COMPACT_ATOMS: atom_id res chain seq x y z
N MET A 1 1.81 -3.86 17.33
CA MET A 1 1.51 -2.69 18.18
C MET A 1 0.01 -2.42 18.22
N ALA A 2 -0.53 -2.02 19.39
CA ALA A 2 -1.96 -1.74 19.59
C ALA A 2 -2.16 -0.39 20.28
N ARG A 3 -3.00 0.49 19.69
CA ARG A 3 -3.32 1.83 20.23
C ARG A 3 -4.52 1.83 21.19
N SER A 4 -5.27 0.73 21.26
CA SER A 4 -6.46 0.62 22.10
C SER A 4 -6.64 -0.80 22.62
N LYS A 5 -7.45 -0.94 23.68
CA LYS A 5 -7.80 -2.27 24.19
C LYS A 5 -8.48 -3.15 23.14
N ALA A 6 -9.41 -2.60 22.35
CA ALA A 6 -10.08 -3.35 21.29
C ALA A 6 -9.10 -3.85 20.22
N ALA A 7 -8.07 -3.05 19.86
CA ALA A 7 -7.02 -3.49 18.95
C ALA A 7 -6.15 -4.59 19.56
N ALA A 8 -5.84 -4.50 20.86
CA ALA A 8 -5.11 -5.52 21.60
C ALA A 8 -5.89 -6.85 21.62
N ASP A 9 -7.16 -6.81 22.04
CA ASP A 9 -8.04 -7.99 22.10
C ASP A 9 -8.15 -8.70 20.73
N ARG A 10 -8.20 -7.90 19.64
CA ARG A 10 -8.21 -8.44 18.28
C ARG A 10 -6.89 -9.13 17.91
N LEU A 11 -5.74 -8.55 18.29
CA LEU A 11 -4.43 -9.18 18.04
C LEU A 11 -4.30 -10.50 18.81
N GLU A 12 -4.73 -10.52 20.09
CA GLU A 12 -4.74 -11.74 20.90
C GLU A 12 -5.61 -12.84 20.28
N SER A 13 -6.79 -12.49 19.77
CA SER A 13 -7.67 -13.44 19.09
C SER A 13 -7.06 -14.05 17.82
N LEU A 14 -6.07 -13.38 17.24
CA LEU A 14 -5.30 -13.85 16.09
C LEU A 14 -3.99 -14.57 16.50
N GLY A 15 -3.76 -14.78 17.80
CA GLY A 15 -2.57 -15.45 18.31
C GLY A 15 -1.33 -14.56 18.41
N ALA A 16 -1.47 -13.23 18.26
CA ALA A 16 -0.38 -12.29 18.40
C ALA A 16 -0.32 -11.67 19.79
N THR A 17 0.88 -11.38 20.30
CA THR A 17 1.07 -10.65 21.55
C THR A 17 0.97 -9.14 21.27
N PRO A 18 0.00 -8.43 21.83
CA PRO A 18 -0.11 -6.99 21.64
C PRO A 18 1.01 -6.25 22.39
N HIS A 19 1.62 -5.27 21.72
CA HIS A 19 2.53 -4.31 22.32
C HIS A 19 1.84 -2.94 22.34
N PRO A 20 1.57 -2.33 23.50
CA PRO A 20 0.91 -1.03 23.60
C PRO A 20 1.79 0.08 22.99
N GLY A 21 1.21 1.02 22.25
CA GLY A 21 1.95 2.16 21.69
C GLY A 21 1.31 2.74 20.44
N SER A 22 1.87 3.83 19.95
CA SER A 22 1.48 4.53 18.73
C SER A 22 2.73 5.01 17.98
N LEU A 23 2.55 5.58 16.77
CA LEU A 23 3.68 6.20 16.03
C LEU A 23 4.30 7.39 16.77
N ASP A 24 3.57 8.02 17.66
CA ASP A 24 4.01 9.18 18.46
C ASP A 24 4.70 8.76 19.77
N ASP A 25 4.58 7.49 20.17
CA ASP A 25 5.22 6.93 21.37
C ASP A 25 6.55 6.26 20.98
N LEU A 26 7.57 7.09 20.75
CA LEU A 26 8.88 6.64 20.31
C LEU A 26 9.57 5.70 21.31
N ASP A 27 9.30 5.83 22.60
CA ASP A 27 9.87 4.95 23.62
C ASP A 27 9.24 3.57 23.57
N SER A 28 7.92 3.50 23.34
CA SER A 28 7.24 2.23 23.08
C SER A 28 7.78 1.57 21.79
N LEU A 29 8.00 2.34 20.71
CA LEU A 29 8.61 1.80 19.50
C LEU A 29 10.00 1.21 19.75
N ARG A 30 10.86 1.93 20.48
CA ARG A 30 12.21 1.44 20.84
C ARG A 30 12.16 0.17 21.65
N SER A 31 11.30 0.14 22.68
CA SER A 31 11.19 -1.04 23.56
C SER A 31 10.67 -2.27 22.83
N GLY A 32 9.67 -2.09 21.95
CA GLY A 32 9.14 -3.17 21.12
C GLY A 32 10.16 -3.70 20.11
N ALA A 33 10.91 -2.82 19.44
CA ALA A 33 11.96 -3.19 18.51
C ALA A 33 13.12 -3.94 19.19
N ALA A 34 13.58 -3.46 20.34
CA ALA A 34 14.66 -4.11 21.08
C ALA A 34 14.32 -5.54 21.52
N ALA A 35 13.04 -5.79 21.85
CA ALA A 35 12.53 -7.11 22.26
C ALA A 35 12.25 -8.07 21.09
N ALA A 36 12.21 -7.58 19.85
CA ALA A 36 11.87 -8.37 18.67
C ALA A 36 13.10 -8.88 17.92
N ASP A 37 12.94 -9.89 17.07
CA ASP A 37 13.97 -10.39 16.15
C ASP A 37 14.05 -9.60 14.84
N GLY A 38 13.09 -8.71 14.60
CA GLY A 38 13.00 -7.82 13.46
C GLY A 38 11.74 -6.99 13.52
N VAL A 39 11.64 -5.99 12.68
CA VAL A 39 10.51 -5.05 12.65
C VAL A 39 9.95 -4.90 11.24
N LEU A 40 8.63 -5.04 11.10
CA LEU A 40 7.88 -4.57 9.93
C LEU A 40 7.19 -3.26 10.27
N HIS A 41 7.65 -2.16 9.69
CA HIS A 41 7.00 -0.86 9.81
C HIS A 41 6.02 -0.67 8.65
N MET A 42 4.75 -0.97 8.91
CA MET A 42 3.66 -0.87 7.93
C MET A 42 2.66 0.25 8.30
N ALA A 43 2.83 0.87 9.46
CA ALA A 43 1.95 1.93 9.91
C ALA A 43 2.33 3.24 9.22
N TYR A 44 1.34 3.89 8.65
CA TYR A 44 1.46 5.23 8.07
C TYR A 44 0.13 5.94 8.28
N GLY A 45 0.16 7.22 8.57
CA GLY A 45 -1.06 8.00 8.69
C GLY A 45 -0.94 9.12 9.71
N GLY A 46 -1.88 10.01 9.63
CA GLY A 46 -2.01 11.26 10.37
C GLY A 46 -2.98 12.17 9.64
N ASP A 47 -2.80 13.47 9.72
CA ASP A 47 -3.57 14.41 8.92
C ASP A 47 -2.97 14.51 7.51
N TYR A 48 -3.67 14.00 6.52
CA TYR A 48 -3.27 14.09 5.12
C TYR A 48 -3.34 15.52 4.54
N ALA A 49 -3.90 16.47 5.28
CA ALA A 49 -3.84 17.89 4.95
C ALA A 49 -2.50 18.53 5.37
N ASP A 50 -1.71 17.87 6.20
CA ASP A 50 -0.35 18.28 6.61
C ASP A 50 0.70 17.22 6.20
N PRO A 51 1.19 17.24 4.95
CA PRO A 51 2.19 16.29 4.48
C PRO A 51 3.51 16.35 5.25
N ASP A 52 3.88 17.51 5.76
CA ASP A 52 5.13 17.67 6.52
C ASP A 52 5.05 16.98 7.89
N ASP A 53 3.88 17.01 8.53
CA ASP A 53 3.62 16.24 9.76
C ASP A 53 3.68 14.74 9.50
N LEU A 54 3.06 14.28 8.41
CA LEU A 54 3.12 12.88 8.02
C LEU A 54 4.55 12.39 7.82
N ILE A 55 5.37 13.16 7.09
CA ILE A 55 6.78 12.84 6.85
C ILE A 55 7.56 12.81 8.17
N ARG A 56 7.40 13.83 9.00
CA ARG A 56 8.09 13.93 10.29
C ARG A 56 7.77 12.74 11.21
N ARG A 57 6.50 12.34 11.31
CA ARG A 57 6.06 11.21 12.13
C ARG A 57 6.57 9.88 11.61
N ASP A 58 6.52 9.66 10.29
CA ASP A 58 7.02 8.43 9.67
C ASP A 58 8.53 8.30 9.86
N CYS A 59 9.29 9.35 9.54
CA CYS A 59 10.74 9.37 9.72
C CYS A 59 11.12 9.19 11.20
N GLY A 60 10.46 9.88 12.12
CA GLY A 60 10.72 9.74 13.56
C GLY A 60 10.47 8.32 14.09
N ALA A 61 9.42 7.67 13.62
CA ALA A 61 9.17 6.27 13.96
C ALA A 61 10.24 5.33 13.38
N ILE A 62 10.62 5.50 12.11
CA ILE A 62 11.67 4.72 11.47
C ILE A 62 13.01 4.91 12.17
N GLU A 63 13.37 6.14 12.53
CA GLU A 63 14.59 6.45 13.29
C GLU A 63 14.59 5.74 14.65
N ALA A 64 13.50 5.82 15.41
CA ALA A 64 13.38 5.18 16.72
C ALA A 64 13.57 3.66 16.61
N LEU A 65 12.96 3.03 15.62
CA LEU A 65 13.07 1.60 15.35
C LEU A 65 14.49 1.22 14.91
N GLY A 66 15.08 1.98 13.97
CA GLY A 66 16.43 1.73 13.47
C GLY A 66 17.51 1.89 14.54
N GLN A 67 17.42 2.94 15.38
CA GLN A 67 18.32 3.17 16.51
C GLN A 67 18.27 2.04 17.53
N ALA A 68 17.06 1.54 17.85
CA ALA A 68 16.90 0.44 18.80
C ALA A 68 17.52 -0.89 18.30
N LEU A 69 17.64 -1.06 17.00
CA LEU A 69 18.22 -2.25 16.36
C LEU A 69 19.69 -2.08 15.96
N ALA A 70 20.28 -0.89 16.05
CA ALA A 70 21.64 -0.62 15.58
C ALA A 70 22.66 -1.63 16.16
N GLY A 71 23.56 -2.14 15.33
CA GLY A 71 24.57 -3.12 15.67
C GLY A 71 24.06 -4.55 15.93
N SER A 72 22.75 -4.80 15.85
CA SER A 72 22.17 -6.12 16.18
C SER A 72 22.16 -7.13 15.03
N GLY A 73 22.37 -6.71 13.79
CA GLY A 73 22.16 -7.53 12.60
C GLY A 73 20.69 -7.83 12.28
N LYS A 74 19.74 -7.35 13.11
CA LYS A 74 18.30 -7.58 12.93
C LYS A 74 17.72 -6.71 11.79
N PRO A 75 16.62 -7.12 11.15
CA PRO A 75 16.02 -6.40 10.04
C PRO A 75 14.96 -5.39 10.48
N PRO A 76 15.17 -4.09 10.34
CA PRO A 76 14.08 -3.13 10.17
C PRO A 76 13.66 -3.10 8.69
N VAL A 77 12.41 -3.45 8.40
CA VAL A 77 11.82 -3.39 7.07
C VAL A 77 10.71 -2.36 7.07
N SER A 78 10.87 -1.29 6.31
CA SER A 78 9.87 -0.24 6.14
C SER A 78 9.03 -0.46 4.89
N THR A 79 7.76 -0.05 4.96
CA THR A 79 6.85 -0.08 3.82
C THR A 79 6.81 1.28 3.15
N SER A 80 6.93 1.29 1.83
CA SER A 80 6.68 2.43 0.95
C SER A 80 5.68 1.99 -0.14
N GLY A 81 5.61 2.69 -1.25
CA GLY A 81 4.74 2.34 -2.36
C GLY A 81 5.44 2.51 -3.71
N THR A 82 5.08 1.69 -4.69
CA THR A 82 5.65 1.78 -6.04
C THR A 82 5.30 3.10 -6.76
N LEU A 83 4.32 3.86 -6.25
CA LEU A 83 3.98 5.19 -6.78
C LEU A 83 5.08 6.25 -6.58
N VAL A 84 6.16 5.95 -5.85
CA VAL A 84 7.36 6.80 -5.79
C VAL A 84 8.19 6.70 -7.07
N THR A 85 7.92 5.75 -7.95
CA THR A 85 8.68 5.56 -9.19
C THR A 85 8.17 6.47 -10.31
N ARG A 86 8.98 6.62 -11.36
CA ARG A 86 8.65 7.46 -12.51
C ARG A 86 7.48 6.88 -13.31
N ALA A 87 6.49 7.72 -13.59
CA ALA A 87 5.34 7.36 -14.42
C ALA A 87 5.69 7.26 -15.93
N GLY A 88 4.83 6.57 -16.69
CA GLY A 88 4.89 6.47 -18.16
C GLY A 88 5.80 5.38 -18.70
N ARG A 89 6.54 4.67 -17.87
CA ARG A 89 7.42 3.55 -18.27
C ARG A 89 7.53 2.51 -17.17
N VAL A 90 7.97 1.31 -17.51
CA VAL A 90 8.26 0.28 -16.51
C VAL A 90 9.47 0.72 -15.67
N SER A 91 9.26 0.86 -14.37
CA SER A 91 10.34 1.13 -13.40
C SER A 91 10.78 -0.14 -12.68
N THR A 92 12.03 -0.15 -12.20
CA THR A 92 12.64 -1.29 -11.52
C THR A 92 13.10 -0.91 -10.10
N GLU A 93 13.44 -1.90 -9.30
CA GLU A 93 13.91 -1.72 -7.91
C GLU A 93 15.23 -0.94 -7.82
N GLN A 94 16.03 -0.98 -8.88
CA GLN A 94 17.35 -0.34 -8.92
C GLN A 94 17.30 1.16 -9.23
N GLU A 95 16.12 1.66 -9.59
CA GLU A 95 15.94 3.07 -9.89
C GLU A 95 15.68 3.88 -8.62
N ALA A 96 16.31 5.05 -8.57
CA ALA A 96 15.99 6.03 -7.52
C ALA A 96 14.51 6.46 -7.62
N PRO A 97 13.87 6.73 -6.48
CA PRO A 97 12.51 7.28 -6.49
C PRO A 97 12.49 8.65 -7.19
N ASP A 98 11.37 8.95 -7.85
CA ASP A 98 11.16 10.21 -8.56
C ASP A 98 10.67 11.30 -7.58
N PRO A 99 11.44 12.39 -7.36
CA PRO A 99 11.02 13.46 -6.45
C PRO A 99 9.78 14.22 -6.92
N ASP A 100 9.43 14.10 -8.21
CA ASP A 100 8.22 14.71 -8.78
C ASP A 100 7.03 13.77 -8.78
N SER A 101 7.17 12.56 -8.23
CA SER A 101 6.09 11.58 -8.14
C SER A 101 4.98 12.05 -7.20
N VAL A 102 3.76 11.55 -7.43
CA VAL A 102 2.60 11.86 -6.55
C VAL A 102 2.78 11.34 -5.12
N ALA A 103 3.69 10.39 -4.92
CA ALA A 103 4.00 9.79 -3.63
C ALA A 103 5.38 10.22 -3.09
N ALA A 104 5.94 11.33 -3.57
CA ALA A 104 7.26 11.83 -3.15
C ALA A 104 7.38 12.01 -1.63
N PHE A 105 6.27 12.26 -0.93
CA PHE A 105 6.23 12.34 0.53
C PHE A 105 6.64 11.04 1.25
N ARG A 106 6.73 9.90 0.53
CA ARG A 106 7.25 8.63 1.08
C ARG A 106 8.78 8.49 0.95
N ILE A 107 9.43 9.31 0.13
CA ILE A 107 10.86 9.17 -0.18
C ILE A 107 11.74 9.37 1.06
N ALA A 108 11.41 10.33 1.90
CA ALA A 108 12.16 10.60 3.12
C ALA A 108 12.19 9.39 4.06
N GLY A 109 11.05 8.69 4.24
CA GLY A 109 10.97 7.47 5.03
C GLY A 109 11.81 6.32 4.44
N GLU A 110 11.82 6.15 3.10
CA GLU A 110 12.70 5.18 2.45
C GLU A 110 14.17 5.46 2.74
N GLN A 111 14.60 6.71 2.54
CA GLN A 111 15.99 7.13 2.74
C GLN A 111 16.40 6.97 4.21
N THR A 112 15.54 7.36 5.14
CA THR A 112 15.76 7.17 6.58
C THR A 112 15.95 5.70 6.92
N CYS A 113 15.10 4.80 6.42
CA CYS A 113 15.25 3.36 6.67
C CYS A 113 16.57 2.82 6.10
N LEU A 114 16.85 3.13 4.83
CA LEU A 114 18.02 2.61 4.13
C LEU A 114 19.35 3.11 4.73
N SER A 115 19.39 4.31 5.34
CA SER A 115 20.60 4.84 6.00
C SER A 115 21.07 3.95 7.16
N PHE A 116 20.16 3.21 7.79
CA PHE A 116 20.51 2.27 8.85
C PHE A 116 21.25 1.03 8.36
N ALA A 117 21.30 0.76 7.05
CA ALA A 117 22.11 -0.34 6.51
C ALA A 117 23.61 -0.22 6.90
N GLU A 118 24.10 1.01 7.07
CA GLU A 118 25.47 1.30 7.52
C GLU A 118 25.64 1.17 9.05
N CYS A 119 24.52 1.03 9.78
CA CYS A 119 24.53 0.93 11.24
C CYS A 119 24.52 -0.52 11.77
N GLY A 120 24.90 -1.49 10.95
CA GLY A 120 25.00 -2.90 11.36
C GLY A 120 23.63 -3.58 11.57
N VAL A 121 22.63 -3.20 10.77
CA VAL A 121 21.32 -3.85 10.67
C VAL A 121 21.00 -4.22 9.22
N ARG A 122 20.08 -5.15 9.01
CA ARG A 122 19.63 -5.54 7.66
C ARG A 122 18.43 -4.69 7.23
N ALA A 123 18.61 -3.35 7.21
CA ALA A 123 17.57 -2.41 6.81
C ALA A 123 17.14 -2.63 5.36
N GLY A 124 15.84 -2.59 5.10
CA GLY A 124 15.27 -2.74 3.77
C GLY A 124 13.93 -2.02 3.62
N VAL A 125 13.55 -1.78 2.38
CA VAL A 125 12.29 -1.13 2.01
C VAL A 125 11.49 -2.04 1.07
N VAL A 126 10.21 -2.22 1.36
CA VAL A 126 9.24 -2.86 0.47
C VAL A 126 8.34 -1.78 -0.12
N ARG A 127 8.44 -1.57 -1.43
CA ARG A 127 7.52 -0.73 -2.21
C ARG A 127 6.33 -1.55 -2.63
N LEU A 128 5.21 -1.33 -1.96
CA LEU A 128 3.96 -2.05 -2.16
C LEU A 128 3.24 -1.53 -3.41
N ALA A 129 2.66 -2.43 -4.19
CA ALA A 129 1.79 -2.05 -5.30
C ALA A 129 0.61 -1.19 -4.79
N PRO A 130 0.11 -0.20 -5.56
CA PRO A 130 -1.06 0.57 -5.17
C PRO A 130 -2.32 -0.30 -5.05
N THR A 131 -2.36 -1.40 -5.79
CA THR A 131 -3.45 -2.37 -5.74
C THR A 131 -3.00 -3.62 -5.01
N VAL A 132 -3.30 -3.69 -3.71
CA VAL A 132 -3.18 -4.91 -2.91
C VAL A 132 -4.56 -5.50 -2.78
N HIS A 133 -4.82 -6.57 -3.53
CA HIS A 133 -6.16 -7.13 -3.68
C HIS A 133 -6.34 -8.47 -2.95
N GLY A 134 -7.58 -8.93 -2.90
CA GLY A 134 -7.96 -10.18 -2.26
C GLY A 134 -9.09 -10.01 -1.24
N PRO A 135 -9.55 -11.10 -0.60
CA PRO A 135 -10.68 -11.04 0.32
C PRO A 135 -10.49 -10.00 1.43
N GLY A 136 -11.47 -9.13 1.60
CA GLY A 136 -11.43 -8.07 2.60
C GLY A 136 -10.65 -6.83 2.20
N ASP A 137 -10.31 -6.64 0.91
CA ASP A 137 -9.73 -5.42 0.39
C ASP A 137 -10.59 -4.19 0.77
N TYR A 138 -9.92 -3.10 1.15
CA TYR A 138 -10.52 -1.80 1.48
C TYR A 138 -9.79 -0.65 0.79
N GLY A 139 -8.98 -0.95 -0.23
CA GLY A 139 -8.16 0.01 -0.97
C GLY A 139 -8.88 0.64 -2.18
N PHE A 140 -8.11 0.82 -3.25
CA PHE A 140 -8.56 1.55 -4.44
C PHE A 140 -9.63 0.81 -5.24
N ILE A 141 -9.57 -0.51 -5.33
CA ILE A 141 -10.54 -1.28 -6.12
C ILE A 141 -11.96 -1.21 -5.55
N PRO A 142 -12.20 -1.37 -4.24
CA PRO A 142 -13.50 -1.13 -3.64
C PRO A 142 -14.06 0.27 -3.91
N ALA A 143 -13.21 1.31 -3.97
CA ALA A 143 -13.66 2.67 -4.29
C ALA A 143 -14.19 2.78 -5.73
N LEU A 144 -13.55 2.12 -6.70
CA LEU A 144 -14.04 2.03 -8.08
C LEU A 144 -15.38 1.28 -8.16
N VAL A 145 -15.50 0.15 -7.48
CA VAL A 145 -16.75 -0.63 -7.42
C VAL A 145 -17.88 0.20 -6.80
N ALA A 146 -17.61 0.92 -5.69
CA ALA A 146 -18.59 1.78 -5.04
C ALA A 146 -19.04 2.95 -5.96
N ALA A 147 -18.09 3.59 -6.66
CA ALA A 147 -18.42 4.64 -7.62
C ALA A 147 -19.29 4.11 -8.76
N ALA A 148 -18.95 2.94 -9.32
CA ALA A 148 -19.71 2.30 -10.39
C ALA A 148 -21.14 1.96 -9.95
N ARG A 149 -21.32 1.43 -8.73
CA ARG A 149 -22.65 1.17 -8.16
C ARG A 149 -23.51 2.41 -8.00
N ARG A 150 -22.91 3.51 -7.48
CA ARG A 150 -23.63 4.76 -7.26
C ARG A 150 -24.10 5.43 -8.55
N SER A 151 -23.28 5.37 -9.58
CA SER A 151 -23.53 6.09 -10.85
C SER A 151 -24.22 5.23 -11.91
N GLY A 152 -24.23 3.91 -11.75
CA GLY A 152 -24.69 2.98 -12.80
C GLY A 152 -23.75 2.87 -14.01
N VAL A 153 -22.49 3.33 -13.87
CA VAL A 153 -21.47 3.31 -14.93
C VAL A 153 -20.11 2.96 -14.32
N SER A 154 -19.40 2.03 -14.93
CA SER A 154 -18.00 1.76 -14.59
C SER A 154 -17.07 2.58 -15.49
N ALA A 155 -16.28 3.47 -14.91
CA ALA A 155 -15.55 4.48 -15.66
C ALA A 155 -14.04 4.25 -15.69
N TYR A 156 -13.40 4.68 -16.78
CA TYR A 156 -11.96 4.85 -16.92
C TYR A 156 -11.65 6.23 -17.51
N ILE A 157 -10.41 6.70 -17.40
CA ILE A 157 -9.99 8.03 -17.85
C ILE A 157 -9.36 7.94 -19.23
N GLY A 158 -9.77 8.78 -20.17
CA GLY A 158 -9.27 8.80 -21.54
C GLY A 158 -9.43 7.44 -22.23
N GLU A 159 -8.36 6.87 -22.77
CA GLU A 159 -8.37 5.55 -23.38
C GLU A 159 -8.33 4.40 -22.36
N GLY A 160 -8.10 4.69 -21.07
CA GLY A 160 -7.94 3.69 -20.02
C GLY A 160 -6.73 2.78 -20.20
N ALA A 161 -5.78 3.16 -21.05
CA ALA A 161 -4.57 2.39 -21.38
C ALA A 161 -3.50 2.52 -20.28
N ASN A 162 -3.66 3.40 -19.33
CA ASN A 162 -2.77 3.55 -18.19
C ASN A 162 -2.81 2.32 -17.30
N ARG A 163 -1.63 1.94 -16.79
CA ARG A 163 -1.37 0.65 -16.14
C ARG A 163 -0.98 0.83 -14.70
N TRP A 164 -1.49 -0.05 -13.87
CA TRP A 164 -1.13 -0.15 -12.46
C TRP A 164 -0.59 -1.54 -12.12
N PRO A 165 0.46 -1.62 -11.29
CA PRO A 165 0.86 -2.90 -10.73
C PRO A 165 -0.14 -3.35 -9.66
N ALA A 166 -0.23 -4.68 -9.50
CA ALA A 166 -1.09 -5.29 -8.51
C ALA A 166 -0.39 -6.45 -7.80
N VAL A 167 -0.83 -6.77 -6.60
CA VAL A 167 -0.38 -7.95 -5.86
C VAL A 167 -1.51 -8.51 -5.00
N HIS A 168 -1.65 -9.82 -4.97
CA HIS A 168 -2.56 -10.46 -4.04
C HIS A 168 -2.01 -10.37 -2.61
N ARG A 169 -2.88 -10.01 -1.64
CA ARG A 169 -2.49 -9.78 -0.23
C ARG A 169 -1.72 -10.94 0.42
N ALA A 170 -2.02 -12.18 0.04
CA ALA A 170 -1.32 -13.35 0.57
C ALA A 170 0.10 -13.47 0.00
N ASP A 171 0.31 -13.12 -1.28
CA ASP A 171 1.64 -13.07 -1.87
C ASP A 171 2.47 -11.93 -1.30
N ALA A 172 1.83 -10.76 -1.05
CA ALA A 172 2.46 -9.64 -0.35
C ALA A 172 2.94 -10.04 1.04
N ALA A 173 2.12 -10.72 1.83
CA ALA A 173 2.50 -11.20 3.16
C ALA A 173 3.72 -12.15 3.11
N VAL A 174 3.81 -13.01 2.07
CA VAL A 174 4.98 -13.88 1.85
C VAL A 174 6.22 -13.04 1.57
N LEU A 175 6.12 -11.99 0.74
CA LEU A 175 7.26 -11.12 0.46
C LEU A 175 7.75 -10.39 1.70
N PHE A 176 6.86 -9.80 2.50
CA PHE A 176 7.25 -9.16 3.77
C PHE A 176 7.98 -10.11 4.71
N ARG A 177 7.53 -11.37 4.82
CA ARG A 177 8.22 -12.40 5.59
C ARG A 177 9.62 -12.69 5.02
N LEU A 178 9.73 -12.87 3.69
CA LEU A 178 11.03 -13.10 3.04
C LEU A 178 11.96 -11.90 3.20
N ALA A 179 11.45 -10.67 3.17
CA ALA A 179 12.23 -9.46 3.42
C ALA A 179 12.85 -9.47 4.81
N LEU A 180 12.07 -9.80 5.86
CA LEU A 180 12.58 -9.97 7.21
C LEU A 180 13.64 -11.08 7.33
N GLU A 181 13.36 -12.23 6.73
CA GLU A 181 14.19 -13.42 6.92
C GLU A 181 15.50 -13.36 6.10
N LYS A 182 15.45 -12.80 4.87
CA LYS A 182 16.50 -13.06 3.86
C LYS A 182 17.05 -11.83 3.16
N ALA A 183 16.35 -10.67 3.16
CA ALA A 183 16.82 -9.54 2.38
C ALA A 183 18.17 -9.03 2.89
N PRO A 184 19.16 -8.81 2.02
CA PRO A 184 20.40 -8.12 2.37
C PRO A 184 20.14 -6.70 2.86
N ALA A 185 21.08 -6.15 3.64
CA ALA A 185 21.03 -4.73 4.03
C ALA A 185 21.02 -3.82 2.80
N GLY A 186 20.23 -2.75 2.86
CA GLY A 186 20.08 -1.79 1.76
C GLY A 186 19.12 -2.24 0.65
N SER A 187 18.39 -3.35 0.81
CA SER A 187 17.47 -3.85 -0.21
C SER A 187 16.29 -2.92 -0.42
N VAL A 188 16.00 -2.61 -1.69
CA VAL A 188 14.71 -2.07 -2.14
C VAL A 188 13.99 -3.17 -2.90
N LEU A 189 12.79 -3.50 -2.48
CA LEU A 189 12.00 -4.62 -2.99
C LEU A 189 10.67 -4.10 -3.55
N HIS A 190 10.24 -4.64 -4.69
CA HIS A 190 8.94 -4.32 -5.27
C HIS A 190 7.94 -5.46 -5.00
N ASP A 191 6.91 -5.16 -4.21
CA ASP A 191 5.83 -6.10 -3.91
C ASP A 191 4.77 -6.05 -5.01
N VAL A 192 5.11 -6.69 -6.14
CA VAL A 192 4.36 -6.63 -7.39
C VAL A 192 4.21 -8.03 -7.97
N GLY A 193 2.98 -8.56 -7.94
CA GLY A 193 2.60 -9.83 -8.56
C GLY A 193 2.33 -9.69 -10.06
N GLU A 194 1.65 -8.60 -10.43
CA GLU A 194 1.28 -8.23 -11.80
C GLU A 194 1.84 -6.83 -12.11
N SER A 195 2.69 -6.73 -13.11
CA SER A 195 3.46 -5.50 -13.39
C SER A 195 2.62 -4.36 -14.00
N ALA A 196 1.51 -4.66 -14.69
CA ALA A 196 0.86 -3.71 -15.60
C ALA A 196 -0.59 -4.11 -15.93
N VAL A 197 -1.51 -3.94 -14.99
CA VAL A 197 -2.95 -4.14 -15.24
C VAL A 197 -3.54 -2.82 -15.74
N THR A 198 -4.23 -2.82 -16.90
CA THR A 198 -4.83 -1.58 -17.44
C THR A 198 -6.06 -1.19 -16.64
N ILE A 199 -6.24 0.10 -16.39
CA ILE A 199 -7.43 0.60 -15.66
C ILE A 199 -8.70 0.33 -16.47
N ARG A 200 -8.61 0.30 -17.81
CA ARG A 200 -9.72 -0.08 -18.67
C ARG A 200 -10.17 -1.53 -18.43
N SER A 201 -9.25 -2.49 -18.32
CA SER A 201 -9.61 -3.89 -18.05
C SER A 201 -10.27 -4.06 -16.68
N VAL A 202 -9.82 -3.30 -15.68
CA VAL A 202 -10.47 -3.25 -14.35
C VAL A 202 -11.89 -2.71 -14.46
N ALA A 203 -12.08 -1.59 -15.18
CA ALA A 203 -13.41 -0.99 -15.36
C ALA A 203 -14.35 -1.91 -16.14
N GLU A 204 -13.86 -2.57 -17.20
CA GLU A 204 -14.65 -3.56 -17.99
C GLU A 204 -15.06 -4.76 -17.13
N GLN A 205 -14.16 -5.27 -16.27
CA GLN A 205 -14.49 -6.37 -15.37
C GLN A 205 -15.54 -5.95 -14.32
N ILE A 206 -15.43 -4.75 -13.74
CA ILE A 206 -16.44 -4.21 -12.80
C ILE A 206 -17.79 -4.04 -13.50
N ALA A 207 -17.80 -3.49 -14.72
CA ALA A 207 -19.00 -3.32 -15.51
C ALA A 207 -19.71 -4.65 -15.77
N HIS A 208 -18.95 -5.67 -16.18
CA HIS A 208 -19.47 -7.02 -16.39
C HIS A 208 -20.12 -7.61 -15.13
N MET A 209 -19.47 -7.47 -13.98
CA MET A 209 -19.98 -8.02 -12.72
C MET A 209 -21.21 -7.29 -12.17
N LEU A 210 -21.38 -6.02 -12.52
CA LEU A 210 -22.53 -5.22 -12.09
C LEU A 210 -23.65 -5.11 -13.15
N ASP A 211 -23.43 -5.67 -14.33
CA ASP A 211 -24.33 -5.56 -15.49
C ASP A 211 -24.66 -4.09 -15.85
N ILE A 212 -23.60 -3.27 -15.94
CA ILE A 212 -23.67 -1.85 -16.25
C ILE A 212 -22.72 -1.49 -17.40
N PRO A 213 -22.93 -0.37 -18.12
CA PRO A 213 -22.01 0.07 -19.16
C PRO A 213 -20.69 0.59 -18.62
N THR A 214 -19.66 0.60 -19.47
CA THR A 214 -18.42 1.36 -19.25
C THR A 214 -18.52 2.74 -19.90
N ALA A 215 -17.76 3.71 -19.36
CA ALA A 215 -17.59 5.03 -19.98
C ALA A 215 -16.16 5.54 -19.88
N SER A 216 -15.71 6.18 -20.97
CA SER A 216 -14.49 6.99 -20.97
C SER A 216 -14.83 8.39 -20.43
N LEU A 217 -14.09 8.84 -19.43
CA LEU A 217 -14.27 10.16 -18.79
C LEU A 217 -13.02 11.03 -18.98
N THR A 218 -13.21 12.34 -19.00
CA THR A 218 -12.10 13.27 -18.77
C THR A 218 -11.67 13.21 -17.30
N LEU A 219 -10.52 13.81 -16.96
CA LEU A 219 -10.05 13.85 -15.57
C LEU A 219 -11.05 14.58 -14.65
N ASP A 220 -11.63 15.71 -15.11
CA ASP A 220 -12.61 16.46 -14.33
C ASP A 220 -13.91 15.69 -14.13
N GLN A 221 -14.38 14.99 -15.17
CA GLN A 221 -15.55 14.11 -15.05
C GLN A 221 -15.28 12.93 -14.10
N ALA A 222 -14.07 12.37 -14.12
CA ALA A 222 -13.68 11.31 -13.20
C ALA A 222 -13.58 11.81 -11.74
N ALA A 223 -13.14 13.06 -11.53
CA ALA A 223 -13.14 13.68 -10.21
C ALA A 223 -14.57 13.80 -9.64
N ALA A 224 -15.51 14.23 -10.46
CA ALA A 224 -16.92 14.29 -10.06
C ALA A 224 -17.53 12.90 -9.84
N HIS A 225 -17.22 11.92 -10.71
CA HIS A 225 -17.69 10.55 -10.63
C HIS A 225 -17.22 9.82 -9.36
N LEU A 226 -15.94 10.00 -9.00
CA LEU A 226 -15.33 9.41 -7.81
C LEU A 226 -15.67 10.22 -6.53
N GLY A 227 -16.13 11.48 -6.67
CA GLY A 227 -16.31 12.39 -5.55
C GLY A 227 -14.99 12.85 -4.90
N ASN A 228 -13.87 12.63 -5.58
CA ASN A 228 -12.53 12.91 -5.03
C ASN A 228 -11.52 13.20 -6.15
N PRO A 229 -11.09 14.47 -6.32
CA PRO A 229 -10.11 14.86 -7.35
C PRO A 229 -8.75 14.18 -7.19
N PHE A 230 -8.33 13.92 -5.95
CA PHE A 230 -7.08 13.23 -5.67
C PHE A 230 -7.12 11.79 -6.20
N LEU A 231 -8.20 11.05 -5.95
CA LEU A 231 -8.38 9.71 -6.50
C LEU A 231 -8.38 9.71 -8.02
N ALA A 232 -9.09 10.66 -8.66
CA ALA A 232 -9.10 10.76 -10.12
C ALA A 232 -7.69 10.96 -10.68
N ARG A 233 -6.89 11.84 -10.05
CA ARG A 233 -5.50 12.06 -10.43
C ARG A 233 -4.67 10.77 -10.29
N PHE A 234 -4.84 10.04 -9.19
CA PHE A 234 -4.15 8.75 -9.01
C PHE A 234 -4.54 7.75 -10.11
N PHE A 235 -5.83 7.57 -10.34
CA PHE A 235 -6.31 6.64 -11.37
C PHE A 235 -5.94 7.02 -12.81
N SER A 236 -5.49 8.25 -13.05
CA SER A 236 -4.99 8.67 -14.38
C SER A 236 -3.53 8.30 -14.63
N LEU A 237 -2.77 7.89 -13.63
CA LEU A 237 -1.34 7.62 -13.75
C LEU A 237 -1.08 6.29 -14.48
N ASP A 238 -0.05 6.28 -15.33
CA ASP A 238 0.53 5.07 -15.90
C ASP A 238 1.81 4.73 -15.14
N VAL A 239 1.78 3.72 -14.27
CA VAL A 239 2.85 3.40 -13.32
C VAL A 239 3.18 1.90 -13.32
N PRO A 240 3.49 1.31 -14.46
CA PRO A 240 3.90 -0.09 -14.52
C PRO A 240 5.26 -0.30 -13.84
N VAL A 241 5.40 -1.41 -13.12
CA VAL A 241 6.58 -1.69 -12.29
C VAL A 241 6.98 -3.15 -12.40
N SER A 242 8.28 -3.45 -12.59
CA SER A 242 8.82 -4.80 -12.50
C SER A 242 9.13 -5.19 -11.04
N SER A 243 9.04 -6.49 -10.75
CA SER A 243 9.54 -7.12 -9.51
C SER A 243 10.59 -8.21 -9.81
N ASP A 244 11.22 -8.18 -10.98
CA ASP A 244 12.14 -9.24 -11.41
C ASP A 244 13.36 -9.36 -10.51
N HIS A 245 13.93 -8.24 -10.06
CA HIS A 245 15.03 -8.24 -9.10
C HIS A 245 14.60 -8.83 -7.75
N THR A 246 13.45 -8.41 -7.22
CA THR A 246 12.88 -8.93 -5.98
C THR A 246 12.68 -10.45 -6.04
N ARG A 247 12.10 -10.95 -7.14
CA ARG A 247 11.88 -12.38 -7.36
C ARG A 247 13.20 -13.15 -7.42
N ALA A 248 14.19 -12.63 -8.15
CA ALA A 248 15.51 -13.25 -8.26
C ALA A 248 16.25 -13.26 -6.92
N LEU A 249 16.22 -12.14 -6.19
CA LEU A 249 16.95 -11.98 -4.92
C LEU A 249 16.40 -12.88 -3.81
N LEU A 250 15.08 -12.97 -3.67
CA LEU A 250 14.44 -13.66 -2.54
C LEU A 250 13.83 -15.02 -2.90
N GLY A 251 13.81 -15.39 -4.17
CA GLY A 251 13.09 -16.58 -4.64
C GLY A 251 11.57 -16.44 -4.49
N TRP A 252 11.06 -15.20 -4.42
CA TRP A 252 9.65 -14.94 -4.27
C TRP A 252 8.86 -15.29 -5.54
N LYS A 253 7.77 -16.03 -5.36
CA LYS A 253 6.93 -16.53 -6.47
C LYS A 253 5.48 -16.25 -6.13
N PRO A 254 4.92 -15.10 -6.52
CA PRO A 254 3.49 -14.84 -6.38
C PRO A 254 2.71 -15.87 -7.22
N HIS A 255 1.67 -16.46 -6.66
CA HIS A 255 0.91 -17.55 -7.27
C HIS A 255 -0.59 -17.54 -6.97
N HIS A 256 -1.04 -16.55 -6.20
CA HIS A 256 -2.48 -16.39 -5.95
C HIS A 256 -3.19 -15.77 -7.16
N ALA A 257 -4.50 -15.60 -7.04
CA ALA A 257 -5.36 -15.06 -8.09
C ALA A 257 -4.84 -13.72 -8.62
N THR A 258 -5.05 -13.48 -9.91
CA THR A 258 -4.82 -12.14 -10.50
C THR A 258 -5.88 -11.15 -10.03
N LEU A 259 -5.64 -9.85 -10.18
CA LEU A 259 -6.62 -8.82 -9.84
C LEU A 259 -7.96 -9.04 -10.58
N LEU A 260 -7.91 -9.36 -11.88
CA LEU A 260 -9.12 -9.59 -12.65
C LEU A 260 -9.84 -10.89 -12.24
N ASP A 261 -9.10 -11.91 -11.82
CA ASP A 261 -9.70 -13.13 -11.26
C ASP A 261 -10.40 -12.85 -9.93
N ASP A 262 -9.78 -12.08 -9.04
CA ASP A 262 -10.41 -11.67 -7.78
C ASP A 262 -11.64 -10.78 -7.99
N LEU A 263 -11.62 -9.89 -8.98
CA LEU A 263 -12.81 -9.14 -9.36
C LEU A 263 -13.93 -10.04 -9.88
N ARG A 264 -13.61 -11.16 -10.51
CA ARG A 264 -14.60 -12.11 -11.04
C ARG A 264 -15.16 -13.03 -9.97
N THR A 265 -14.35 -13.48 -9.01
CA THR A 265 -14.68 -14.59 -8.09
C THR A 265 -14.59 -14.23 -6.62
N GLY A 266 -14.01 -13.09 -6.27
CA GLY A 266 -13.81 -12.62 -4.90
C GLY A 266 -15.03 -11.94 -4.29
N ASP A 267 -14.82 -11.27 -3.15
CA ASP A 267 -15.88 -10.69 -2.33
C ASP A 267 -16.23 -9.22 -2.66
N TYR A 268 -15.70 -8.65 -3.75
CA TYR A 268 -15.86 -7.23 -4.12
C TYR A 268 -17.31 -6.79 -4.34
N PHE A 269 -18.17 -7.70 -4.70
CA PHE A 269 -19.56 -7.41 -5.06
C PHE A 269 -20.57 -7.84 -3.98
N THR A 270 -20.08 -8.31 -2.83
CA THR A 270 -20.93 -8.63 -1.68
C THR A 270 -21.43 -7.35 -0.97
N PRO A 271 -22.55 -7.44 -0.21
CA PRO A 271 -23.03 -6.31 0.60
C PRO A 271 -22.00 -5.79 1.60
N GLU A 272 -21.22 -6.69 2.22
CA GLU A 272 -20.19 -6.35 3.20
C GLU A 272 -19.04 -5.54 2.58
N ALA A 273 -18.66 -5.83 1.33
CA ALA A 273 -17.65 -5.06 0.61
C ALA A 273 -18.10 -3.62 0.37
N SER A 274 -19.38 -3.39 0.10
CA SER A 274 -19.94 -2.05 -0.07
C SER A 274 -19.78 -1.21 1.20
N ILE A 275 -20.08 -1.78 2.36
CA ILE A 275 -19.93 -1.10 3.66
C ILE A 275 -18.46 -0.75 3.96
N ARG A 276 -17.53 -1.61 3.54
CA ARG A 276 -16.08 -1.35 3.70
C ARG A 276 -15.61 -0.16 2.87
N ALA A 277 -16.02 -0.10 1.60
CA ALA A 277 -15.64 0.97 0.68
C ALA A 277 -16.07 2.37 1.17
N ASP A 278 -17.28 2.48 1.72
CA ASP A 278 -17.81 3.74 2.24
C ASP A 278 -17.04 4.27 3.47
N ARG A 279 -16.34 3.41 4.21
CA ARG A 279 -15.61 3.80 5.43
C ARG A 279 -14.18 4.31 5.18
N VAL A 280 -13.56 3.95 4.06
CA VAL A 280 -12.13 4.16 3.87
C VAL A 280 -11.80 5.52 3.25
N TRP A 281 -12.70 6.05 2.41
CA TRP A 281 -12.41 7.22 1.58
C TRP A 281 -13.23 8.46 1.93
N LEU A 282 -13.99 8.43 3.04
CA LEU A 282 -14.60 9.64 3.59
C LEU A 282 -13.48 10.45 4.31
N PRO A 283 -13.41 11.77 4.10
CA PRO A 283 -12.54 12.63 4.88
C PRO A 283 -12.78 12.38 6.37
N HIS A 284 -11.73 12.16 7.16
CA HIS A 284 -11.85 12.07 8.60
C HIS A 284 -12.34 13.41 9.15
N GLY A 285 -13.62 13.54 9.36
CA GLY A 285 -14.35 14.73 9.80
C GLY A 285 -15.86 14.56 9.76
N ALA A 286 -16.35 13.53 9.08
CA ALA A 286 -17.79 13.28 8.94
C ALA A 286 -18.37 12.31 10.01
N HIS A 287 -17.57 11.84 10.97
CA HIS A 287 -17.98 10.84 11.96
C HIS A 287 -18.08 11.35 13.41
N GLU A 288 -17.98 12.66 13.66
CA GLU A 288 -18.38 13.21 14.95
C GLU A 288 -19.76 13.88 14.78
N HIS A 289 -20.81 13.11 14.90
CA HIS A 289 -22.19 13.47 15.30
C HIS A 289 -23.17 12.43 14.73
N SER A 290 -23.25 11.28 15.41
CA SER A 290 -24.48 10.46 15.44
C SER A 290 -24.44 9.58 16.70
#